data_1c294394490784ceb467bba3e76cb5cb
#
_entry.id   1c294394490784ceb467bba3e76cb5cb
#
_cell.length_a   1.000
_cell.length_b   1.000
_cell.length_c   1.000
_cell.angle_alpha   90.00
_cell.angle_beta   90.00
_cell.angle_gamma   90.00
#
_symmetry.space_group_name_H-M   'P 1'
#
loop_
_entity.id
_entity.type
_entity.pdbx_description
1 polymer ?
#
loop_
_entity_poly.entity_id
_entity_poly.type
_entity_poly.pdbx_seq_one_letter_code
_entity_poly.pdbx_strand_id
1 'polypeptide(L)'
;ASKLKEVLGVEEQEQVEDGAEVSGEDVILSARMANRACESGVSFVAFTATPKAKTMELFGTRPDPSRKLGKDNIPAPFHVYSMRQAIEEGFILDVLQNYITYKMAFNLAHNGKKYDEKEVERTTALKKIMGWIKLHPYNISQKVEVVVEHFRMHVAPLLEGKAKALVVVGSRVEAVRWQLAIYKYIKEHGYRIGTVVAFSGEVDDKESGPEPFTENSKILNPNLNGRDIREAFKGDEYQILLVANKFQTGFDQPLLCAMYVDKRLSGIQAVQTLSRLNRCYPGKDRTYVLDFTNDAEEVLESFKAYHATAELTATTDPDLVFNLRTKLDSAGHYDQFEVDRVVVVELKPNAKQSELVEAITPVVDRLMKRYKSAQEEYRIALEKKNEEAKKKAKEELDALVLFKAD
;
A
#
# COMPACT_ATOMS: atom_id res chain seq x y z
N ALA A 1 -30.16 0.67 14.60
CA ALA A 1 -29.92 0.88 13.16
C ALA A 1 -30.24 2.31 12.71
N SER A 2 -31.44 2.90 13.04
CA SER A 2 -31.82 4.25 12.54
C SER A 2 -30.93 5.38 13.08
N LYS A 3 -30.53 5.37 14.35
CA LYS A 3 -29.62 6.38 14.95
C LYS A 3 -28.18 6.29 14.43
N LEU A 4 -27.77 5.13 13.93
CA LEU A 4 -26.45 4.94 13.36
C LEU A 4 -26.36 5.55 11.95
N LYS A 5 -27.44 5.44 11.17
CA LYS A 5 -27.55 6.03 9.82
C LYS A 5 -27.45 7.56 9.81
N GLU A 6 -27.89 8.23 10.90
CA GLU A 6 -27.76 9.69 11.03
C GLU A 6 -26.32 10.17 11.28
N VAL A 7 -25.43 9.27 11.69
CA VAL A 7 -24.05 9.58 12.07
C VAL A 7 -23.07 9.26 10.96
N LEU A 8 -23.43 8.34 10.05
CA LEU A 8 -22.60 7.88 8.96
C LEU A 8 -22.76 8.75 7.70
N GLY A 9 -21.69 8.98 6.99
CA GLY A 9 -21.74 9.60 5.65
C GLY A 9 -22.36 8.66 4.61
N VAL A 10 -22.70 9.19 3.42
CA VAL A 10 -23.38 8.41 2.37
C VAL A 10 -22.57 7.19 1.94
N GLU A 11 -21.24 7.33 1.80
CA GLU A 11 -20.35 6.22 1.42
C GLU A 11 -20.25 5.16 2.52
N GLU A 12 -20.24 5.58 3.80
CA GLU A 12 -20.23 4.65 4.95
C GLU A 12 -21.58 3.91 5.07
N GLN A 13 -22.70 4.55 4.71
CA GLN A 13 -24.02 3.91 4.68
C GLN A 13 -24.10 2.83 3.61
N GLU A 14 -23.61 3.10 2.39
CA GLU A 14 -23.56 2.11 1.30
C GLU A 14 -22.69 0.90 1.69
N GLN A 15 -21.58 1.11 2.39
CA GLN A 15 -20.71 0.02 2.86
C GLN A 15 -21.36 -0.84 3.95
N VAL A 16 -22.10 -0.23 4.86
CA VAL A 16 -22.86 -0.96 5.90
C VAL A 16 -23.98 -1.79 5.26
N GLU A 17 -24.62 -1.29 4.21
CA GLU A 17 -25.61 -2.04 3.45
C GLU A 17 -25.02 -3.22 2.68
N ASP A 18 -23.76 -3.11 2.22
CA ASP A 18 -23.00 -4.23 1.62
C ASP A 18 -22.31 -5.14 2.66
N GLY A 19 -22.67 -5.04 3.93
CA GLY A 19 -22.20 -5.93 4.99
C GLY A 19 -20.87 -5.55 5.63
N ALA A 20 -20.45 -4.27 5.52
CA ALA A 20 -19.30 -3.77 6.27
C ALA A 20 -19.54 -3.84 7.77
N GLU A 21 -18.52 -4.22 8.53
CA GLU A 21 -18.54 -4.13 9.98
C GLU A 21 -18.57 -2.65 10.38
N VAL A 22 -19.58 -2.27 11.16
CA VAL A 22 -19.61 -0.93 11.78
C VAL A 22 -18.45 -0.87 12.76
N SER A 23 -17.62 0.17 12.66
CA SER A 23 -16.50 0.30 13.58
C SER A 23 -17.01 0.38 15.02
N GLY A 24 -16.41 -0.38 15.92
CA GLY A 24 -16.76 -0.34 17.34
C GLY A 24 -16.66 1.07 17.94
N GLU A 25 -15.83 1.93 17.33
CA GLU A 25 -15.69 3.35 17.69
C GLU A 25 -16.97 4.14 17.42
N ASP A 26 -17.64 3.93 16.27
CA ASP A 26 -18.86 4.66 15.91
C ASP A 26 -20.04 4.26 16.79
N VAL A 27 -20.10 2.98 17.20
CA VAL A 27 -21.12 2.48 18.16
C VAL A 27 -20.88 3.05 19.56
N ILE A 28 -19.63 3.04 20.03
CA ILE A 28 -19.23 3.59 21.33
C ILE A 28 -19.43 5.10 21.36
N LEU A 29 -19.10 5.79 20.25
CA LEU A 29 -19.28 7.22 20.11
C LEU A 29 -20.75 7.62 20.20
N SER A 30 -21.64 6.93 19.47
CA SER A 30 -23.08 7.19 19.48
C SER A 30 -23.74 6.89 20.84
N ALA A 31 -23.34 5.80 21.49
CA ALA A 31 -23.86 5.44 22.82
C ALA A 31 -23.41 6.43 23.91
N ARG A 32 -22.19 6.95 23.83
CA ARG A 32 -21.63 7.89 24.80
C ARG A 32 -22.08 9.34 24.61
N MET A 33 -22.36 9.75 23.35
CA MET A 33 -23.03 11.02 23.11
C MET A 33 -24.36 11.14 23.87
N ALA A 34 -25.09 10.02 24.01
CA ALA A 34 -26.34 9.97 24.73
C ALA A 34 -26.14 9.99 26.29
N ASN A 35 -25.02 9.49 26.82
CA ASN A 35 -24.79 9.29 28.23
C ASN A 35 -23.84 10.29 28.92
N ARG A 36 -23.19 11.17 28.17
CA ARG A 36 -22.16 12.11 28.67
C ARG A 36 -22.69 13.12 29.70
N ALA A 37 -23.99 13.29 29.81
CA ALA A 37 -24.59 14.22 30.75
C ALA A 37 -24.74 13.65 32.20
N CYS A 38 -24.45 12.37 32.44
CA CYS A 38 -24.92 11.68 33.64
C CYS A 38 -23.84 11.18 34.60
N GLU A 39 -22.55 11.18 34.28
CA GLU A 39 -21.52 10.60 35.14
C GLU A 39 -20.50 11.62 35.66
N SER A 40 -20.64 12.05 36.91
CA SER A 40 -19.64 12.84 37.64
C SER A 40 -18.54 11.92 38.18
N GLY A 41 -17.26 12.27 38.00
CA GLY A 41 -16.10 11.58 38.60
C GLY A 41 -15.42 10.53 37.72
N VAL A 42 -15.83 10.37 36.47
CA VAL A 42 -15.16 9.47 35.49
C VAL A 42 -14.51 10.26 34.37
N SER A 43 -13.23 10.01 34.13
CA SER A 43 -12.50 10.58 33.01
C SER A 43 -12.43 9.57 31.84
N PHE A 44 -12.76 10.02 30.64
CA PHE A 44 -12.72 9.20 29.44
C PHE A 44 -11.53 9.63 28.54
N VAL A 45 -10.71 8.67 28.14
CA VAL A 45 -9.58 8.89 27.23
C VAL A 45 -9.78 8.02 25.99
N ALA A 46 -9.67 8.63 24.82
CA ALA A 46 -9.74 7.93 23.53
C ALA A 46 -8.34 7.82 22.91
N PHE A 47 -7.95 6.60 22.53
CA PHE A 47 -6.73 6.33 21.77
C PHE A 47 -7.14 5.94 20.35
N THR A 48 -6.69 6.72 19.35
CA THR A 48 -6.98 6.45 17.95
C THR A 48 -5.85 6.93 17.07
N ALA A 49 -5.52 6.16 16.02
CA ALA A 49 -4.56 6.56 15.00
C ALA A 49 -5.18 7.50 13.95
N THR A 50 -6.53 7.53 13.85
CA THR A 50 -7.25 8.29 12.83
C THR A 50 -8.44 9.03 13.48
N PRO A 51 -8.16 10.13 14.21
CA PRO A 51 -9.23 10.90 14.88
C PRO A 51 -10.17 11.52 13.86
N LYS A 52 -11.47 11.25 13.97
CA LYS A 52 -12.53 11.91 13.21
C LYS A 52 -12.89 13.25 13.87
N ALA A 53 -13.49 14.17 13.13
CA ALA A 53 -13.94 15.46 13.66
C ALA A 53 -14.81 15.29 14.92
N LYS A 54 -15.77 14.36 14.90
CA LYS A 54 -16.60 14.03 16.06
C LYS A 54 -15.83 13.49 17.27
N THR A 55 -14.79 12.70 17.04
CA THR A 55 -13.90 12.24 18.11
C THR A 55 -13.18 13.41 18.76
N MET A 56 -12.71 14.36 17.95
CA MET A 56 -12.07 15.58 18.46
C MET A 56 -13.05 16.47 19.22
N GLU A 57 -14.29 16.61 18.76
CA GLU A 57 -15.33 17.37 19.47
C GLU A 57 -15.63 16.79 20.86
N LEU A 58 -15.57 15.45 21.01
CA LEU A 58 -15.90 14.75 22.26
C LEU A 58 -14.74 14.64 23.24
N PHE A 59 -13.54 14.35 22.74
CA PHE A 59 -12.37 14.02 23.55
C PHE A 59 -11.25 15.04 23.47
N GLY A 60 -11.29 15.93 22.48
CA GLY A 60 -10.29 16.98 22.29
C GLY A 60 -10.43 18.10 23.32
N THR A 61 -9.34 18.79 23.56
CA THR A 61 -9.30 19.99 24.43
C THR A 61 -9.54 21.24 23.62
N ARG A 62 -10.56 22.00 23.96
CA ARG A 62 -10.81 23.31 23.33
C ARG A 62 -9.78 24.32 23.79
N PRO A 63 -9.20 25.13 22.90
CA PRO A 63 -8.30 26.22 23.27
C PRO A 63 -8.94 27.20 24.26
N ASP A 64 -10.23 27.52 24.07
CA ASP A 64 -11.03 28.31 24.99
C ASP A 64 -12.31 27.55 25.38
N PRO A 65 -12.35 26.96 26.59
CA PRO A 65 -13.52 26.22 27.08
C PRO A 65 -14.80 27.06 27.18
N SER A 66 -14.68 28.39 27.33
CA SER A 66 -15.80 29.29 27.47
C SER A 66 -16.51 29.61 26.15
N ARG A 67 -15.84 29.41 25.01
CA ARG A 67 -16.38 29.63 23.68
C ARG A 67 -17.02 28.39 23.11
N LYS A 68 -18.01 28.60 22.25
CA LYS A 68 -18.62 27.51 21.46
C LYS A 68 -17.63 26.96 20.44
N LEU A 69 -17.84 25.71 20.01
CA LEU A 69 -17.14 25.11 18.87
C LEU A 69 -17.29 26.00 17.63
N GLY A 70 -16.20 26.23 16.92
CA GLY A 70 -16.17 27.06 15.70
C GLY A 70 -14.79 27.03 15.07
N LYS A 71 -14.63 27.72 13.93
CA LYS A 71 -13.36 27.75 13.16
C LYS A 71 -12.17 28.25 13.99
N ASP A 72 -12.41 29.14 14.94
CA ASP A 72 -11.37 29.73 15.80
C ASP A 72 -11.24 29.03 17.16
N ASN A 73 -12.00 27.96 17.39
CA ASN A 73 -11.99 27.20 18.65
C ASN A 73 -12.15 25.70 18.35
N ILE A 74 -11.30 25.17 17.50
CA ILE A 74 -11.29 23.77 17.10
C ILE A 74 -10.60 22.96 18.20
N PRO A 75 -11.23 21.86 18.69
CA PRO A 75 -10.61 21.01 19.69
C PRO A 75 -9.32 20.38 19.17
N ALA A 76 -8.28 20.43 20.01
CA ALA A 76 -7.01 19.78 19.75
C ALA A 76 -6.88 18.46 20.54
N PRO A 77 -6.10 17.49 20.05
CA PRO A 77 -5.83 16.27 20.81
C PRO A 77 -5.02 16.59 22.06
N PHE A 78 -5.21 15.81 23.14
CA PHE A 78 -4.42 15.93 24.36
C PHE A 78 -2.94 15.66 24.09
N HIS A 79 -2.63 14.64 23.30
CA HIS A 79 -1.27 14.27 22.89
C HIS A 79 -1.31 13.66 21.50
N VAL A 80 -0.28 13.94 20.69
CA VAL A 80 -0.10 13.37 19.35
C VAL A 80 1.21 12.58 19.34
N TYR A 81 1.11 11.28 19.09
CA TYR A 81 2.23 10.45 18.66
C TYR A 81 2.04 10.15 17.18
N SER A 82 2.76 10.88 16.34
CA SER A 82 2.52 10.86 14.90
C SER A 82 2.98 9.55 14.25
N MET A 83 2.40 9.22 13.11
CA MET A 83 2.80 8.04 12.32
C MET A 83 4.27 8.16 11.89
N ARG A 84 4.75 9.36 11.59
CA ARG A 84 6.15 9.65 11.29
C ARG A 84 7.07 9.27 12.46
N GLN A 85 6.75 9.72 13.67
CA GLN A 85 7.53 9.36 14.85
C GLN A 85 7.58 7.84 15.05
N ALA A 86 6.43 7.16 14.87
CA ALA A 86 6.37 5.72 15.00
C ALA A 86 7.20 4.97 13.94
N ILE A 87 7.33 5.53 12.72
CA ILE A 87 8.20 4.99 11.66
C ILE A 87 9.68 5.24 12.02
N GLU A 88 10.03 6.47 12.38
CA GLU A 88 11.40 6.86 12.74
C GLU A 88 11.93 6.06 13.95
N GLU A 89 11.06 5.77 14.92
CA GLU A 89 11.38 4.97 16.10
C GLU A 89 11.29 3.44 15.86
N GLY A 90 10.86 3.01 14.65
CA GLY A 90 10.81 1.60 14.27
C GLY A 90 9.64 0.80 14.88
N PHE A 91 8.62 1.47 15.43
CA PHE A 91 7.42 0.80 15.94
C PHE A 91 6.48 0.34 14.83
N ILE A 92 6.51 1.01 13.68
CA ILE A 92 5.74 0.64 12.49
C ILE A 92 6.59 0.82 11.23
N LEU A 93 6.20 0.13 10.15
CA LEU A 93 6.81 0.28 8.82
C LEU A 93 6.08 1.35 8.01
N ASP A 94 6.81 2.01 7.09
CA ASP A 94 6.22 2.87 6.08
C ASP A 94 5.59 2.03 4.96
N VAL A 95 4.27 2.02 4.90
CA VAL A 95 3.50 1.24 3.93
C VAL A 95 3.47 1.87 2.54
N LEU A 96 3.84 3.14 2.43
CA LEU A 96 3.86 3.85 1.16
C LEU A 96 5.20 3.71 0.42
N GLN A 97 6.25 3.22 1.08
CA GLN A 97 7.58 3.08 0.48
C GLN A 97 7.57 2.22 -0.80
N ASN A 98 6.77 1.16 -0.85
CA ASN A 98 6.61 0.30 -2.02
C ASN A 98 5.14 0.25 -2.48
N TYR A 99 4.50 1.42 -2.51
CA TYR A 99 3.16 1.59 -3.06
C TYR A 99 3.25 1.83 -4.56
N ILE A 100 2.66 0.92 -5.34
CA ILE A 100 2.68 0.96 -6.80
C ILE A 100 1.24 0.84 -7.30
N THR A 101 0.83 1.73 -8.21
CA THR A 101 -0.43 1.55 -8.94
C THR A 101 -0.21 0.62 -10.12
N TYR A 102 -1.23 -0.18 -10.47
CA TYR A 102 -1.18 -1.05 -11.66
C TYR A 102 -0.92 -0.24 -12.93
N LYS A 103 -1.51 0.96 -13.03
CA LYS A 103 -1.27 1.90 -14.13
C LYS A 103 0.22 2.27 -14.24
N MET A 104 0.87 2.57 -13.13
CA MET A 104 2.29 2.88 -13.08
C MET A 104 3.15 1.67 -13.47
N ALA A 105 2.87 0.50 -12.90
CA ALA A 105 3.58 -0.74 -13.23
C ALA A 105 3.43 -1.11 -14.70
N PHE A 106 2.23 -0.93 -15.28
CA PHE A 106 1.96 -1.16 -16.69
C PHE A 106 2.74 -0.19 -17.60
N ASN A 107 2.76 1.10 -17.26
CA ASN A 107 3.50 2.12 -18.01
C ASN A 107 5.01 1.84 -17.99
N LEU A 108 5.55 1.45 -16.84
CA LEU A 108 6.96 1.07 -16.70
C LEU A 108 7.30 -0.15 -17.57
N ALA A 109 6.46 -1.19 -17.57
CA ALA A 109 6.66 -2.40 -18.36
C ALA A 109 6.59 -2.13 -19.88
N HIS A 110 5.87 -1.10 -20.32
CA HIS A 110 5.67 -0.76 -21.74
C HIS A 110 6.47 0.47 -22.20
N ASN A 111 7.57 0.81 -21.51
CA ASN A 111 8.48 1.91 -21.86
C ASN A 111 7.77 3.28 -22.06
N GLY A 112 6.78 3.60 -21.22
CA GLY A 112 6.12 4.90 -21.21
C GLY A 112 5.24 5.20 -22.43
N LYS A 113 4.87 4.22 -23.25
CA LYS A 113 3.87 4.43 -24.30
C LYS A 113 2.52 4.74 -23.66
N LYS A 114 2.11 6.00 -23.75
CA LYS A 114 0.80 6.45 -23.28
C LYS A 114 -0.27 5.83 -24.18
N TYR A 115 -1.07 4.94 -23.65
CA TYR A 115 -2.33 4.55 -24.26
C TYR A 115 -3.36 5.63 -23.91
N ASP A 116 -4.15 6.02 -24.93
CA ASP A 116 -5.10 7.14 -24.93
C ASP A 116 -5.99 7.17 -23.68
N GLU A 117 -5.69 8.10 -22.78
CA GLU A 117 -6.49 8.34 -21.57
C GLU A 117 -7.62 9.29 -21.93
N LYS A 118 -8.73 8.76 -22.45
CA LYS A 118 -9.98 9.53 -22.52
C LYS A 118 -10.59 9.57 -21.13
N GLU A 119 -10.51 10.72 -20.48
CA GLU A 119 -11.36 11.02 -19.32
C GLU A 119 -12.81 10.98 -19.77
N VAL A 120 -13.56 10.02 -19.24
CA VAL A 120 -14.98 9.90 -19.48
C VAL A 120 -15.73 10.46 -18.28
N GLU A 121 -16.57 11.48 -18.50
CA GLU A 121 -17.40 12.07 -17.46
C GLU A 121 -18.21 11.01 -16.70
N ARG A 122 -18.16 11.09 -15.37
CA ARG A 122 -18.75 10.10 -14.44
C ARG A 122 -20.27 10.30 -14.31
N THR A 123 -21.02 9.83 -15.28
CA THR A 123 -22.49 9.75 -15.19
C THR A 123 -22.95 8.46 -14.49
N THR A 124 -24.19 8.42 -14.00
CA THR A 124 -24.78 7.22 -13.36
C THR A 124 -24.75 5.99 -14.27
N ALA A 125 -24.84 6.18 -15.59
CA ALA A 125 -24.69 5.11 -16.58
C ALA A 125 -23.27 4.53 -16.58
N LEU A 126 -22.24 5.36 -16.45
CA LEU A 126 -20.84 4.95 -16.35
C LEU A 126 -20.56 4.15 -15.07
N LYS A 127 -21.15 4.51 -13.92
CA LYS A 127 -21.02 3.71 -12.68
C LYS A 127 -21.51 2.29 -12.89
N LYS A 128 -22.62 2.08 -13.60
CA LYS A 128 -23.15 0.74 -13.93
C LYS A 128 -22.25 -0.02 -14.89
N ILE A 129 -21.72 0.65 -15.91
CA ILE A 129 -20.79 0.05 -16.89
C ILE A 129 -19.48 -0.33 -16.18
N MET A 130 -18.93 0.53 -15.34
CA MET A 130 -17.70 0.25 -14.56
C MET A 130 -17.92 -0.90 -13.57
N GLY A 131 -19.10 -0.97 -12.92
CA GLY A 131 -19.47 -2.10 -12.07
C GLY A 131 -19.49 -3.42 -12.85
N TRP A 132 -20.07 -3.41 -14.05
CA TRP A 132 -20.09 -4.59 -14.94
C TRP A 132 -18.66 -5.00 -15.37
N ILE A 133 -17.83 -4.02 -15.76
CA ILE A 133 -16.41 -4.27 -16.14
C ILE A 133 -15.64 -4.88 -14.98
N LYS A 134 -15.82 -4.39 -13.76
CA LYS A 134 -15.16 -4.92 -12.56
C LYS A 134 -15.51 -6.39 -12.29
N LEU A 135 -16.76 -6.76 -12.50
CA LEU A 135 -17.27 -8.12 -12.32
C LEU A 135 -17.00 -9.05 -13.49
N HIS A 136 -16.49 -8.52 -14.61
CA HIS A 136 -16.27 -9.31 -15.81
C HIS A 136 -15.17 -10.36 -15.57
N PRO A 137 -15.40 -11.66 -15.89
CA PRO A 137 -14.46 -12.74 -15.60
C PRO A 137 -13.06 -12.52 -16.17
N TYR A 138 -12.96 -11.94 -17.36
CA TYR A 138 -11.66 -11.62 -17.99
C TYR A 138 -10.86 -10.62 -17.18
N ASN A 139 -11.49 -9.54 -16.70
CA ASN A 139 -10.80 -8.53 -15.89
C ASN A 139 -10.32 -9.11 -14.54
N ILE A 140 -11.17 -9.90 -13.90
CA ILE A 140 -10.80 -10.59 -12.65
C ILE A 140 -9.65 -11.57 -12.88
N SER A 141 -9.69 -12.38 -13.96
CA SER A 141 -8.63 -13.34 -14.23
C SER A 141 -7.27 -12.71 -14.47
N GLN A 142 -7.22 -11.57 -15.17
CA GLN A 142 -5.97 -10.83 -15.38
C GLN A 142 -5.38 -10.29 -14.07
N LYS A 143 -6.22 -9.74 -13.20
CA LYS A 143 -5.78 -9.25 -11.88
C LYS A 143 -5.34 -10.41 -10.98
N VAL A 144 -6.07 -11.53 -10.99
CA VAL A 144 -5.72 -12.75 -10.25
C VAL A 144 -4.35 -13.28 -10.66
N GLU A 145 -4.07 -13.36 -11.96
CA GLU A 145 -2.76 -13.74 -12.47
C GLU A 145 -1.66 -12.83 -11.88
N VAL A 146 -1.81 -11.51 -11.99
CA VAL A 146 -0.85 -10.55 -11.43
C VAL A 146 -0.66 -10.75 -9.92
N VAL A 147 -1.75 -10.91 -9.16
CA VAL A 147 -1.70 -11.09 -7.71
C VAL A 147 -1.00 -12.38 -7.32
N VAL A 148 -1.37 -13.50 -7.93
CA VAL A 148 -0.81 -14.81 -7.57
C VAL A 148 0.67 -14.89 -7.97
N GLU A 149 1.04 -14.41 -9.16
CA GLU A 149 2.44 -14.43 -9.61
C GLU A 149 3.31 -13.47 -8.80
N HIS A 150 2.84 -12.25 -8.53
CA HIS A 150 3.57 -11.34 -7.66
C HIS A 150 3.74 -11.91 -6.25
N PHE A 151 2.68 -12.48 -5.66
CA PHE A 151 2.77 -13.13 -4.36
C PHE A 151 3.82 -14.24 -4.37
N ARG A 152 3.75 -15.13 -5.34
CA ARG A 152 4.65 -16.30 -5.46
C ARG A 152 6.12 -15.89 -5.61
N MET A 153 6.40 -14.91 -6.46
CA MET A 153 7.77 -14.50 -6.77
C MET A 153 8.40 -13.58 -5.72
N HIS A 154 7.63 -12.66 -5.17
CA HIS A 154 8.17 -11.56 -4.36
C HIS A 154 7.77 -11.59 -2.89
N VAL A 155 6.65 -12.20 -2.55
CA VAL A 155 6.11 -12.18 -1.18
C VAL A 155 6.30 -13.51 -0.48
N ALA A 156 5.95 -14.61 -1.12
CA ALA A 156 6.03 -15.95 -0.51
C ALA A 156 7.42 -16.31 0.05
N PRO A 157 8.55 -15.89 -0.56
CA PRO A 157 9.87 -16.16 0.01
C PRO A 157 10.21 -15.37 1.28
N LEU A 158 9.50 -14.27 1.55
CA LEU A 158 9.76 -13.42 2.71
C LEU A 158 9.45 -14.16 4.01
N LEU A 159 10.08 -13.73 5.10
CA LEU A 159 9.89 -14.27 6.44
C LEU A 159 10.05 -15.80 6.49
N GLU A 160 11.02 -16.33 5.77
CA GLU A 160 11.28 -17.77 5.68
C GLU A 160 10.08 -18.57 5.15
N GLY A 161 9.32 -17.98 4.22
CA GLY A 161 8.12 -18.60 3.63
C GLY A 161 6.83 -18.41 4.43
N LYS A 162 6.84 -17.61 5.51
CA LYS A 162 5.67 -17.35 6.37
C LYS A 162 4.91 -16.08 5.99
N ALA A 163 5.40 -15.33 5.00
CA ALA A 163 4.77 -14.09 4.59
C ALA A 163 3.36 -14.30 4.06
N LYS A 164 2.47 -13.37 4.38
CA LYS A 164 1.06 -13.40 4.03
C LYS A 164 0.67 -12.17 3.22
N ALA A 165 -0.45 -12.29 2.49
CA ALA A 165 -1.00 -11.19 1.72
C ALA A 165 -2.49 -10.98 2.01
N LEU A 166 -2.93 -9.74 1.81
CA LEU A 166 -4.34 -9.34 1.88
C LEU A 166 -4.78 -8.84 0.50
N VAL A 167 -5.93 -9.34 0.01
CA VAL A 167 -6.60 -8.83 -1.19
C VAL A 167 -7.87 -8.11 -0.74
N VAL A 168 -7.99 -6.83 -1.07
CA VAL A 168 -9.13 -5.99 -0.68
C VAL A 168 -9.96 -5.67 -1.91
N VAL A 169 -11.22 -6.12 -1.93
CA VAL A 169 -12.15 -5.89 -3.04
C VAL A 169 -13.32 -5.00 -2.63
N GLY A 170 -14.02 -4.43 -3.62
CA GLY A 170 -15.04 -3.42 -3.41
C GLY A 170 -16.35 -3.97 -2.85
N SER A 171 -16.75 -5.20 -3.23
CA SER A 171 -18.03 -5.78 -2.85
C SER A 171 -17.93 -7.27 -2.55
N ARG A 172 -18.97 -7.80 -1.90
CA ARG A 172 -19.07 -9.22 -1.57
C ARG A 172 -19.17 -10.10 -2.84
N VAL A 173 -19.85 -9.64 -3.87
CA VAL A 173 -19.93 -10.34 -5.17
C VAL A 173 -18.55 -10.41 -5.80
N GLU A 174 -17.79 -9.32 -5.80
CA GLU A 174 -16.39 -9.34 -6.24
C GLU A 174 -15.59 -10.37 -5.45
N ALA A 175 -15.74 -10.44 -4.11
CA ALA A 175 -15.01 -11.40 -3.28
C ALA A 175 -15.31 -12.86 -3.67
N VAL A 176 -16.56 -13.20 -3.95
CA VAL A 176 -16.93 -14.55 -4.44
C VAL A 176 -16.25 -14.85 -5.77
N ARG A 177 -16.38 -13.96 -6.75
CA ARG A 177 -15.81 -14.15 -8.10
C ARG A 177 -14.28 -14.22 -8.08
N TRP A 178 -13.65 -13.37 -7.30
CA TRP A 178 -12.20 -13.39 -7.11
C TRP A 178 -11.72 -14.70 -6.48
N GLN A 179 -12.37 -15.19 -5.43
CA GLN A 179 -11.98 -16.41 -4.76
C GLN A 179 -12.07 -17.65 -5.68
N LEU A 180 -13.15 -17.74 -6.46
CA LEU A 180 -13.31 -18.79 -7.45
C LEU A 180 -12.25 -18.72 -8.56
N ALA A 181 -11.94 -17.50 -9.02
CA ALA A 181 -10.90 -17.28 -10.03
C ALA A 181 -9.49 -17.62 -9.51
N ILE A 182 -9.18 -17.25 -8.26
CA ILE A 182 -7.90 -17.57 -7.61
C ILE A 182 -7.76 -19.10 -7.47
N TYR A 183 -8.79 -19.80 -7.02
CA TYR A 183 -8.75 -21.27 -6.92
C TYR A 183 -8.53 -21.93 -8.26
N LYS A 184 -9.22 -21.45 -9.29
CA LYS A 184 -9.05 -21.96 -10.66
C LYS A 184 -7.61 -21.78 -11.11
N TYR A 185 -7.06 -20.57 -10.97
CA TYR A 185 -5.71 -20.23 -11.40
C TYR A 185 -4.65 -21.08 -10.65
N ILE A 186 -4.73 -21.14 -9.32
CA ILE A 186 -3.80 -21.94 -8.49
C ILE A 186 -3.85 -23.42 -8.87
N LYS A 187 -5.05 -23.96 -9.11
CA LYS A 187 -5.24 -25.35 -9.50
C LYS A 187 -4.66 -25.66 -10.89
N GLU A 188 -4.92 -24.79 -11.86
CA GLU A 188 -4.43 -24.94 -13.24
C GLU A 188 -2.89 -24.90 -13.32
N HIS A 189 -2.24 -24.12 -12.45
CA HIS A 189 -0.79 -24.02 -12.40
C HIS A 189 -0.12 -24.97 -11.38
N GLY A 190 -0.90 -25.73 -10.63
CA GLY A 190 -0.38 -26.67 -9.63
C GLY A 190 0.33 -26.01 -8.44
N TYR A 191 -0.01 -24.75 -8.11
CA TYR A 191 0.61 -24.02 -7.01
C TYR A 191 0.10 -24.48 -5.64
N ARG A 192 0.97 -24.41 -4.63
CA ARG A 192 0.64 -24.74 -3.23
C ARG A 192 0.45 -23.44 -2.43
N ILE A 193 -0.61 -22.70 -2.73
CA ILE A 193 -0.96 -21.45 -2.04
C ILE A 193 -2.36 -21.63 -1.49
N GLY A 194 -2.50 -21.49 -0.16
CA GLY A 194 -3.80 -21.53 0.50
C GLY A 194 -4.43 -20.14 0.50
N THR A 195 -5.70 -20.07 0.12
CA THR A 195 -6.46 -18.82 0.12
C THR A 195 -7.74 -18.98 0.93
N VAL A 196 -8.17 -17.90 1.59
CA VAL A 196 -9.43 -17.85 2.34
C VAL A 196 -10.12 -16.51 2.06
N VAL A 197 -11.45 -16.52 1.94
CA VAL A 197 -12.26 -15.31 1.73
C VAL A 197 -13.12 -15.00 2.94
N ALA A 198 -13.21 -13.72 3.29
CA ALA A 198 -14.00 -13.22 4.41
C ALA A 198 -14.91 -12.06 3.98
N PHE A 199 -16.18 -12.19 4.26
CA PHE A 199 -17.20 -11.16 4.13
C PHE A 199 -18.36 -11.45 5.07
N SER A 200 -19.22 -10.45 5.35
CA SER A 200 -20.35 -10.62 6.26
C SER A 200 -21.66 -10.86 5.48
N GLY A 201 -22.51 -11.75 6.02
CA GLY A 201 -23.83 -12.05 5.45
C GLY A 201 -23.81 -13.00 4.24
N GLU A 202 -24.88 -13.00 3.47
CA GLU A 202 -25.08 -13.83 2.29
C GLU A 202 -24.97 -13.02 0.99
N VAL A 203 -24.59 -13.69 -0.07
CA VAL A 203 -24.42 -13.11 -1.41
C VAL A 203 -25.08 -14.01 -2.44
N ASP A 204 -26.03 -13.45 -3.17
CA ASP A 204 -26.61 -14.07 -4.37
C ASP A 204 -25.84 -13.66 -5.60
N ASP A 205 -25.15 -14.61 -6.23
CA ASP A 205 -24.51 -14.40 -7.53
C ASP A 205 -24.76 -15.61 -8.44
N LYS A 206 -25.82 -15.50 -9.24
CA LYS A 206 -26.26 -16.56 -10.15
C LYS A 206 -25.22 -16.95 -11.22
N GLU A 207 -24.28 -16.05 -11.52
CA GLU A 207 -23.19 -16.33 -12.45
C GLU A 207 -22.11 -17.23 -11.81
N SER A 208 -21.97 -17.17 -10.48
CA SER A 208 -21.01 -17.98 -9.72
C SER A 208 -21.60 -19.29 -9.22
N GLY A 209 -22.93 -19.36 -9.01
CA GLY A 209 -23.58 -20.61 -8.57
C GLY A 209 -25.08 -20.41 -8.28
N PRO A 210 -25.83 -21.54 -8.13
CA PRO A 210 -27.27 -21.51 -7.91
C PRO A 210 -27.69 -21.17 -6.49
N GLU A 211 -26.81 -21.36 -5.49
CA GLU A 211 -27.07 -21.14 -4.08
C GLU A 211 -26.38 -19.87 -3.57
N PRO A 212 -26.97 -19.20 -2.58
CA PRO A 212 -26.32 -18.07 -1.94
C PRO A 212 -24.97 -18.46 -1.30
N PHE A 213 -24.00 -17.57 -1.41
CA PHE A 213 -22.67 -17.75 -0.86
C PHE A 213 -22.54 -17.08 0.50
N THR A 214 -21.90 -17.77 1.44
CA THR A 214 -21.41 -17.21 2.70
C THR A 214 -19.93 -17.51 2.85
N GLU A 215 -19.25 -16.83 3.77
CA GLU A 215 -17.84 -17.16 4.08
C GLU A 215 -17.65 -18.60 4.61
N ASN A 216 -18.72 -19.27 5.06
CA ASN A 216 -18.69 -20.68 5.47
C ASN A 216 -19.01 -21.66 4.33
N SER A 217 -19.31 -21.15 3.14
CA SER A 217 -19.60 -22.01 1.97
C SER A 217 -18.36 -22.84 1.61
N LYS A 218 -18.50 -24.16 1.55
CA LYS A 218 -17.40 -25.08 1.24
C LYS A 218 -16.77 -24.85 -0.12
N ILE A 219 -17.51 -24.30 -1.07
CA ILE A 219 -16.98 -23.96 -2.40
C ILE A 219 -16.00 -22.79 -2.34
N LEU A 220 -16.18 -21.87 -1.38
CA LEU A 220 -15.31 -20.72 -1.20
C LEU A 220 -14.17 -21.00 -0.23
N ASN A 221 -14.46 -21.69 0.89
CA ASN A 221 -13.50 -21.98 1.94
C ASN A 221 -13.56 -23.48 2.34
N PRO A 222 -13.10 -24.39 1.46
CA PRO A 222 -13.32 -25.84 1.60
C PRO A 222 -12.71 -26.43 2.89
N ASN A 223 -11.62 -25.88 3.38
CA ASN A 223 -10.88 -26.38 4.53
C ASN A 223 -11.15 -25.59 5.82
N LEU A 224 -12.03 -24.59 5.79
CA LEU A 224 -12.30 -23.75 6.96
C LEU A 224 -13.00 -24.53 8.07
N ASN A 225 -13.94 -25.44 7.72
CA ASN A 225 -14.65 -26.34 8.63
C ASN A 225 -15.28 -25.61 9.84
N GLY A 226 -15.82 -24.41 9.63
CA GLY A 226 -16.45 -23.60 10.67
C GLY A 226 -15.49 -22.93 11.66
N ARG A 227 -14.17 -22.98 11.40
CA ARG A 227 -13.20 -22.23 12.21
C ARG A 227 -13.35 -20.74 11.97
N ASP A 228 -13.05 -19.95 12.99
CA ASP A 228 -12.90 -18.48 12.81
C ASP A 228 -11.79 -18.17 11.79
N ILE A 229 -12.08 -17.31 10.82
CA ILE A 229 -11.15 -16.99 9.73
C ILE A 229 -9.88 -16.32 10.25
N ARG A 230 -9.97 -15.47 11.28
CA ARG A 230 -8.82 -14.80 11.89
C ARG A 230 -7.85 -15.82 12.47
N GLU A 231 -8.39 -16.81 13.20
CA GLU A 231 -7.59 -17.86 13.80
C GLU A 231 -7.02 -18.81 12.71
N ALA A 232 -7.82 -19.17 11.73
CA ALA A 232 -7.36 -20.00 10.62
C ALA A 232 -6.24 -19.32 9.81
N PHE A 233 -6.33 -18.01 9.61
CA PHE A 233 -5.33 -17.24 8.88
C PHE A 233 -4.03 -17.00 9.66
N LYS A 234 -3.99 -17.22 10.97
CA LYS A 234 -2.73 -17.19 11.75
C LYS A 234 -1.83 -18.39 11.43
N GLY A 235 -2.42 -19.53 11.09
CA GLY A 235 -1.69 -20.75 10.76
C GLY A 235 -1.07 -20.73 9.35
N ASP A 236 -0.31 -21.78 9.02
CA ASP A 236 0.42 -21.89 7.75
C ASP A 236 -0.46 -22.37 6.59
N GLU A 237 -1.71 -22.71 6.84
CA GLU A 237 -2.63 -23.27 5.84
C GLU A 237 -3.02 -22.22 4.79
N TYR A 238 -3.16 -20.95 5.19
CA TYR A 238 -3.59 -19.86 4.32
C TYR A 238 -2.54 -18.77 4.24
N GLN A 239 -2.14 -18.44 3.03
CA GLN A 239 -1.15 -17.39 2.74
C GLN A 239 -1.82 -16.11 2.22
N ILE A 240 -2.98 -16.21 1.56
CA ILE A 240 -3.70 -15.07 1.00
C ILE A 240 -5.10 -15.00 1.62
N LEU A 241 -5.43 -13.86 2.23
CA LEU A 241 -6.75 -13.52 2.72
C LEU A 241 -7.42 -12.53 1.79
N LEU A 242 -8.59 -12.87 1.27
CA LEU A 242 -9.42 -12.00 0.45
C LEU A 242 -10.55 -11.42 1.29
N VAL A 243 -10.76 -10.11 1.24
CA VAL A 243 -11.76 -9.43 2.08
C VAL A 243 -12.63 -8.47 1.29
N ALA A 244 -13.94 -8.46 1.61
CA ALA A 244 -14.87 -7.43 1.19
C ALA A 244 -15.47 -6.77 2.43
N ASN A 245 -15.18 -5.49 2.64
CA ASN A 245 -15.71 -4.67 3.72
C ASN A 245 -15.55 -5.27 5.15
N LYS A 246 -14.68 -6.26 5.30
CA LYS A 246 -14.38 -6.95 6.58
C LYS A 246 -12.91 -6.80 6.93
N PHE A 247 -12.57 -6.80 8.24
CA PHE A 247 -11.20 -6.69 8.74
C PHE A 247 -10.47 -5.39 8.37
N GLN A 248 -11.19 -4.35 8.00
CA GLN A 248 -10.63 -3.00 7.83
C GLN A 248 -10.23 -2.40 9.17
N THR A 249 -10.91 -2.78 10.25
CA THR A 249 -10.58 -2.43 11.64
C THR A 249 -10.46 -3.70 12.48
N GLY A 250 -9.70 -3.64 13.60
CA GLY A 250 -9.62 -4.74 14.56
C GLY A 250 -8.94 -6.03 14.08
N PHE A 251 -8.28 -6.03 12.92
CA PHE A 251 -7.51 -7.16 12.41
C PHE A 251 -6.02 -6.92 12.54
N ASP A 252 -5.32 -7.82 13.18
CA ASP A 252 -3.88 -7.76 13.43
C ASP A 252 -3.19 -9.04 12.94
N GLN A 253 -2.30 -8.89 11.95
CA GLN A 253 -1.49 -9.98 11.40
C GLN A 253 -0.11 -9.44 11.03
N PRO A 254 0.90 -9.61 11.89
CA PRO A 254 2.25 -9.10 11.66
C PRO A 254 2.95 -9.68 10.43
N LEU A 255 2.59 -10.89 10.01
CA LEU A 255 3.16 -11.55 8.83
C LEU A 255 2.65 -11.01 7.49
N LEU A 256 1.71 -10.03 7.48
CA LEU A 256 1.26 -9.40 6.26
C LEU A 256 2.40 -8.58 5.63
N CYS A 257 2.89 -9.04 4.49
CA CYS A 257 3.94 -8.37 3.70
C CYS A 257 3.41 -7.75 2.41
N ALA A 258 2.22 -8.13 1.94
CA ALA A 258 1.63 -7.55 0.75
C ALA A 258 0.14 -7.24 0.90
N MET A 259 -0.31 -6.21 0.18
CA MET A 259 -1.70 -5.87 0.00
C MET A 259 -1.99 -5.59 -1.47
N TYR A 260 -3.08 -6.17 -1.97
CA TYR A 260 -3.58 -5.99 -3.32
C TYR A 260 -4.95 -5.31 -3.23
N VAL A 261 -5.06 -4.10 -3.78
CA VAL A 261 -6.23 -3.25 -3.59
C VAL A 261 -7.03 -3.15 -4.89
N ASP A 262 -8.23 -3.71 -4.92
CA ASP A 262 -9.21 -3.54 -6.00
C ASP A 262 -10.48 -2.88 -5.48
N LYS A 263 -10.30 -1.90 -4.63
CA LYS A 263 -11.36 -1.10 -4.01
C LYS A 263 -10.97 0.37 -4.03
N ARG A 264 -11.94 1.25 -4.26
CA ARG A 264 -11.69 2.67 -4.06
C ARG A 264 -11.53 2.97 -2.58
N LEU A 265 -10.39 3.56 -2.24
CA LEU A 265 -10.04 3.99 -0.89
C LEU A 265 -9.87 5.51 -0.89
N SER A 266 -10.44 6.19 0.09
CA SER A 266 -10.30 7.64 0.27
C SER A 266 -10.19 8.03 1.74
N GLY A 267 -9.49 9.11 2.04
CA GLY A 267 -9.38 9.68 3.37
C GLY A 267 -8.98 8.67 4.46
N ILE A 268 -9.72 8.65 5.55
CA ILE A 268 -9.48 7.76 6.70
C ILE A 268 -9.43 6.28 6.31
N GLN A 269 -10.28 5.87 5.35
CA GLN A 269 -10.37 4.48 4.94
C GLN A 269 -9.08 4.00 4.27
N ALA A 270 -8.42 4.84 3.45
CA ALA A 270 -7.13 4.52 2.86
C ALA A 270 -6.10 4.25 3.96
N VAL A 271 -5.99 5.15 4.92
CA VAL A 271 -5.05 5.02 6.04
C VAL A 271 -5.33 3.78 6.87
N GLN A 272 -6.58 3.55 7.28
CA GLN A 272 -6.96 2.39 8.10
C GLN A 272 -6.72 1.06 7.39
N THR A 273 -6.98 0.99 6.09
CA THR A 273 -6.80 -0.24 5.30
C THR A 273 -5.31 -0.52 5.09
N LEU A 274 -4.55 0.43 4.57
CA LEU A 274 -3.13 0.24 4.25
C LEU A 274 -2.28 0.04 5.50
N SER A 275 -2.61 0.69 6.62
CA SER A 275 -1.91 0.51 7.89
C SER A 275 -2.03 -0.90 8.50
N ARG A 276 -2.77 -1.83 7.88
CA ARG A 276 -2.71 -3.26 8.26
C ARG A 276 -1.35 -3.88 7.95
N LEU A 277 -0.61 -3.32 6.98
CA LEU A 277 0.73 -3.78 6.62
C LEU A 277 1.84 -3.26 7.54
N ASN A 278 1.61 -2.19 8.29
CA ASN A 278 2.66 -1.46 9.00
C ASN A 278 3.21 -2.16 10.25
N ARG A 279 2.67 -3.34 10.61
CA ARG A 279 3.11 -4.09 11.80
C ARG A 279 4.53 -4.59 11.64
N CYS A 280 5.37 -4.31 12.62
CA CYS A 280 6.71 -4.86 12.68
C CYS A 280 6.70 -6.34 13.04
N TYR A 281 7.62 -7.09 12.46
CA TYR A 281 7.90 -8.48 12.76
C TYR A 281 9.39 -8.74 12.53
N PRO A 282 10.06 -9.59 13.31
CA PRO A 282 11.46 -9.89 13.08
C PRO A 282 11.75 -10.37 11.66
N GLY A 283 12.69 -9.72 10.97
CA GLY A 283 13.00 -10.00 9.56
C GLY A 283 12.06 -9.38 8.53
N LYS A 284 11.03 -8.63 8.95
CA LYS A 284 10.15 -7.88 8.04
C LYS A 284 10.72 -6.47 7.84
N ASP A 285 11.39 -6.27 6.72
CA ASP A 285 12.05 -5.03 6.34
C ASP A 285 11.28 -4.25 5.25
N ARG A 286 10.35 -4.90 4.56
CA ARG A 286 9.59 -4.31 3.45
C ARG A 286 8.17 -4.82 3.38
N THR A 287 7.32 -3.99 2.77
CA THR A 287 5.93 -4.32 2.45
C THR A 287 5.63 -3.90 1.02
N TYR A 288 4.67 -4.56 0.37
CA TYR A 288 4.26 -4.27 -1.00
C TYR A 288 2.79 -3.89 -1.05
N VAL A 289 2.45 -2.81 -1.72
CA VAL A 289 1.07 -2.46 -2.07
C VAL A 289 0.97 -2.35 -3.58
N LEU A 290 0.10 -3.18 -4.17
CA LEU A 290 -0.27 -3.08 -5.58
C LEU A 290 -1.75 -2.68 -5.67
N ASP A 291 -1.99 -1.51 -6.22
CA ASP A 291 -3.32 -0.91 -6.29
C ASP A 291 -3.84 -0.88 -7.73
N PHE A 292 -5.02 -1.46 -7.95
CA PHE A 292 -5.65 -1.55 -9.27
C PHE A 292 -6.64 -0.41 -9.54
N THR A 293 -7.00 0.38 -8.52
CA THR A 293 -8.17 1.25 -8.60
C THR A 293 -7.86 2.71 -8.25
N ASN A 294 -6.96 2.95 -7.28
CA ASN A 294 -6.75 4.28 -6.73
C ASN A 294 -5.60 5.01 -7.43
N ASP A 295 -5.67 6.32 -7.37
CA ASP A 295 -4.57 7.18 -7.76
C ASP A 295 -3.59 7.36 -6.60
N ALA A 296 -2.29 7.33 -6.90
CA ALA A 296 -1.25 7.42 -5.90
C ALA A 296 -1.27 8.77 -5.15
N GLU A 297 -1.60 9.85 -5.84
CA GLU A 297 -1.69 11.19 -5.24
C GLU A 297 -2.87 11.30 -4.28
N GLU A 298 -4.06 10.75 -4.63
CA GLU A 298 -5.22 10.73 -3.74
C GLU A 298 -4.95 9.95 -2.45
N VAL A 299 -4.25 8.81 -2.56
CA VAL A 299 -3.84 8.01 -1.39
C VAL A 299 -2.83 8.78 -0.55
N LEU A 300 -1.85 9.40 -1.17
CA LEU A 300 -0.86 10.22 -0.51
C LEU A 300 -1.49 11.38 0.28
N GLU A 301 -2.43 12.12 -0.33
CA GLU A 301 -3.18 13.19 0.34
C GLU A 301 -3.95 12.65 1.56
N SER A 302 -4.52 11.44 1.45
CA SER A 302 -5.20 10.81 2.57
C SER A 302 -4.27 10.57 3.76
N PHE A 303 -3.01 10.22 3.51
CA PHE A 303 -2.01 10.00 4.56
C PHE A 303 -1.44 11.30 5.14
N LYS A 304 -1.30 12.37 4.34
CA LYS A 304 -0.75 13.67 4.80
C LYS A 304 -1.47 14.20 6.03
N ALA A 305 -2.79 14.07 6.10
CA ALA A 305 -3.60 14.52 7.22
C ALA A 305 -3.21 13.85 8.56
N TYR A 306 -2.63 12.65 8.52
CA TYR A 306 -2.26 11.85 9.70
C TYR A 306 -0.74 11.78 9.92
N HIS A 307 0.04 12.14 8.93
CA HIS A 307 1.49 12.24 9.03
C HIS A 307 1.97 13.57 9.64
N ALA A 308 1.10 14.46 10.03
CA ALA A 308 1.20 15.82 10.61
C ALA A 308 2.53 16.59 10.52
N THR A 309 3.57 16.07 9.87
CA THR A 309 4.86 16.70 9.56
C THR A 309 5.73 15.86 8.60
N ALA A 310 5.17 14.90 7.87
CA ALA A 310 5.94 14.24 6.84
C ALA A 310 5.94 15.11 5.59
N GLU A 311 7.05 15.67 5.25
CA GLU A 311 7.39 15.87 3.85
C GLU A 311 7.49 14.46 3.26
N LEU A 312 6.41 14.01 2.64
CA LEU A 312 6.46 12.87 1.77
C LEU A 312 7.38 13.26 0.61
N THR A 313 8.53 12.64 0.58
CA THR A 313 9.29 12.55 -0.66
C THR A 313 8.29 12.05 -1.71
N ALA A 314 8.11 12.86 -2.76
CA ALA A 314 7.09 12.76 -3.78
C ALA A 314 6.71 11.31 -4.11
N THR A 315 5.42 11.08 -4.37
CA THR A 315 4.96 9.92 -5.15
C THR A 315 5.97 9.66 -6.25
N THR A 316 6.39 8.41 -6.41
CA THR A 316 7.28 8.05 -7.51
C THR A 316 6.51 8.32 -8.81
N ASP A 317 6.63 9.55 -9.30
CA ASP A 317 6.14 9.94 -10.60
C ASP A 317 6.85 9.04 -11.62
N PRO A 318 6.13 8.29 -12.47
CA PRO A 318 6.76 7.52 -13.54
C PRO A 318 7.71 8.37 -14.38
N ASP A 319 7.36 9.63 -14.58
CA ASP A 319 8.20 10.57 -15.32
C ASP A 319 9.51 10.89 -14.55
N LEU A 320 9.51 10.88 -13.22
CA LEU A 320 10.74 10.99 -12.41
C LEU A 320 11.66 9.81 -12.61
N VAL A 321 11.11 8.58 -12.64
CA VAL A 321 11.91 7.36 -12.88
C VAL A 321 12.51 7.39 -14.29
N PHE A 322 11.73 7.78 -15.31
CA PHE A 322 12.24 7.93 -16.68
C PHE A 322 13.25 9.07 -16.80
N ASN A 323 13.01 10.20 -16.14
CA ASN A 323 13.93 11.33 -16.12
C ASN A 323 15.22 10.95 -15.41
N LEU A 324 15.16 10.24 -14.28
CA LEU A 324 16.32 9.72 -13.58
C LEU A 324 17.09 8.72 -14.44
N ARG A 325 16.41 7.75 -15.07
CA ARG A 325 17.02 6.82 -16.01
C ARG A 325 17.72 7.57 -17.15
N THR A 326 17.04 8.51 -17.78
CA THR A 326 17.61 9.34 -18.87
C THR A 326 18.84 10.11 -18.39
N LYS A 327 18.80 10.67 -17.19
CA LYS A 327 19.92 11.36 -16.55
C LYS A 327 21.10 10.41 -16.31
N LEU A 328 20.83 9.22 -15.77
CA LEU A 328 21.85 8.21 -15.51
C LEU A 328 22.45 7.66 -16.81
N ASP A 329 21.63 7.37 -17.82
CA ASP A 329 22.06 6.91 -19.14
C ASP A 329 22.91 7.98 -19.84
N SER A 330 22.50 9.26 -19.77
CA SER A 330 23.22 10.38 -20.36
C SER A 330 24.57 10.67 -19.70
N ALA A 331 24.75 10.29 -18.43
CA ALA A 331 26.03 10.39 -17.74
C ALA A 331 27.10 9.44 -18.31
N GLY A 332 26.71 8.40 -19.06
CA GLY A 332 27.60 7.51 -19.79
C GLY A 332 28.57 6.71 -18.91
N HIS A 333 28.17 6.40 -17.68
CA HIS A 333 28.99 5.67 -16.73
C HIS A 333 28.86 4.16 -16.86
N TYR A 334 27.77 3.68 -17.46
CA TYR A 334 27.46 2.29 -17.76
C TYR A 334 26.81 2.18 -19.13
N ASP A 335 26.70 0.97 -19.66
CA ASP A 335 25.99 0.67 -20.88
C ASP A 335 24.84 -0.33 -20.63
N GLN A 336 23.99 -0.51 -21.65
CA GLN A 336 22.83 -1.40 -21.54
C GLN A 336 23.25 -2.86 -21.31
N PHE A 337 24.39 -3.30 -21.85
CA PHE A 337 24.88 -4.68 -21.65
C PHE A 337 25.26 -4.92 -20.19
N GLU A 338 25.86 -3.93 -19.55
CA GLU A 338 26.21 -3.98 -18.12
C GLU A 338 24.95 -4.01 -17.25
N VAL A 339 23.93 -3.23 -17.60
CA VAL A 339 22.61 -3.27 -16.95
C VAL A 339 21.98 -4.65 -17.08
N ASP A 340 21.90 -5.18 -18.31
CA ASP A 340 21.30 -6.48 -18.58
C ASP A 340 22.02 -7.60 -17.81
N ARG A 341 23.33 -7.53 -17.68
CA ARG A 341 24.12 -8.49 -16.89
C ARG A 341 23.73 -8.46 -15.40
N VAL A 342 23.54 -7.29 -14.83
CA VAL A 342 23.10 -7.14 -13.42
C VAL A 342 21.68 -7.67 -13.27
N VAL A 343 20.77 -7.31 -14.18
CA VAL A 343 19.37 -7.77 -14.18
C VAL A 343 19.28 -9.30 -14.26
N VAL A 344 20.07 -9.93 -15.12
CA VAL A 344 20.10 -11.41 -15.24
C VAL A 344 20.52 -12.06 -13.92
N VAL A 345 21.49 -11.48 -13.22
CA VAL A 345 21.92 -11.99 -11.91
C VAL A 345 20.85 -11.74 -10.86
N GLU A 346 20.25 -10.54 -10.82
CA GLU A 346 19.21 -10.17 -9.84
C GLU A 346 17.97 -11.05 -9.96
N LEU A 347 17.56 -11.36 -11.19
CA LEU A 347 16.39 -12.21 -11.46
C LEU A 347 16.64 -13.72 -11.31
N LYS A 348 17.89 -14.14 -11.07
CA LYS A 348 18.25 -15.54 -10.91
C LYS A 348 17.75 -16.08 -9.57
N PRO A 349 16.93 -17.15 -9.55
CA PRO A 349 16.54 -17.79 -8.30
C PRO A 349 17.79 -18.23 -7.49
N ASN A 350 17.90 -17.82 -6.24
CA ASN A 350 19.05 -18.09 -5.35
C ASN A 350 20.38 -17.45 -5.81
N ALA A 351 20.34 -16.29 -6.47
CA ALA A 351 21.55 -15.52 -6.77
C ALA A 351 22.36 -15.26 -5.49
N LYS A 352 23.65 -15.52 -5.54
CA LYS A 352 24.55 -15.19 -4.43
C LYS A 352 24.94 -13.73 -4.53
N GLN A 353 25.10 -13.08 -3.37
CA GLN A 353 25.57 -11.69 -3.32
C GLN A 353 26.93 -11.51 -4.02
N SER A 354 27.78 -12.53 -4.02
CA SER A 354 29.05 -12.52 -4.74
C SER A 354 28.89 -12.40 -6.26
N GLU A 355 27.86 -13.04 -6.85
CA GLU A 355 27.58 -12.95 -8.29
C GLU A 355 27.13 -11.53 -8.67
N LEU A 356 26.32 -10.89 -7.80
CA LEU A 356 25.88 -9.51 -8.00
C LEU A 356 27.07 -8.54 -7.90
N VAL A 357 27.93 -8.70 -6.90
CA VAL A 357 29.17 -7.92 -6.77
C VAL A 357 30.05 -8.08 -8.00
N GLU A 358 30.25 -9.29 -8.50
CA GLU A 358 31.04 -9.55 -9.70
C GLU A 358 30.42 -8.86 -10.95
N ALA A 359 29.09 -8.86 -11.07
CA ALA A 359 28.40 -8.19 -12.16
C ALA A 359 28.56 -6.67 -12.13
N ILE A 360 28.61 -6.04 -10.97
CA ILE A 360 28.71 -4.59 -10.77
C ILE A 360 30.16 -4.09 -10.79
N THR A 361 31.13 -4.91 -10.34
CA THR A 361 32.53 -4.52 -10.16
C THR A 361 33.16 -3.76 -11.33
N PRO A 362 32.99 -4.14 -12.61
CA PRO A 362 33.62 -3.41 -13.72
C PRO A 362 33.16 -1.95 -13.83
N VAL A 363 31.89 -1.68 -13.55
CA VAL A 363 31.33 -0.32 -13.54
C VAL A 363 31.91 0.48 -12.38
N VAL A 364 31.92 -0.12 -11.18
CA VAL A 364 32.47 0.50 -9.98
C VAL A 364 33.96 0.82 -10.14
N ASP A 365 34.75 -0.10 -10.67
CA ASP A 365 36.20 0.09 -10.88
C ASP A 365 36.45 1.24 -11.87
N ARG A 366 35.67 1.32 -12.95
CA ARG A 366 35.75 2.41 -13.93
C ARG A 366 35.42 3.76 -13.31
N LEU A 367 34.35 3.83 -12.51
CA LEU A 367 33.96 5.04 -11.79
C LEU A 367 35.01 5.46 -10.76
N MET A 368 35.51 4.52 -9.98
CA MET A 368 36.54 4.79 -8.98
C MET A 368 37.86 5.26 -9.61
N LYS A 369 38.21 4.72 -10.78
CA LYS A 369 39.38 5.18 -11.53
C LYS A 369 39.20 6.62 -12.01
N ARG A 370 38.04 6.95 -12.57
CA ARG A 370 37.70 8.33 -12.99
C ARG A 370 37.72 9.29 -11.82
N TYR A 371 37.10 8.91 -10.71
CA TYR A 371 37.08 9.73 -9.50
C TYR A 371 38.50 10.03 -8.96
N LYS A 372 39.36 9.02 -8.88
CA LYS A 372 40.77 9.20 -8.47
C LYS A 372 41.54 10.07 -9.43
N SER A 373 41.33 9.94 -10.75
CA SER A 373 41.96 10.80 -11.76
C SER A 373 41.53 12.26 -11.58
N ALA A 374 40.22 12.51 -11.48
CA ALA A 374 39.70 13.87 -11.27
C ALA A 374 40.18 14.49 -9.94
N GLN A 375 40.29 13.69 -8.88
CA GLN A 375 40.83 14.12 -7.61
C GLN A 375 42.31 14.54 -7.72
N GLU A 376 43.12 13.77 -8.44
CA GLU A 376 44.52 14.10 -8.65
C GLU A 376 44.70 15.32 -9.57
N GLU A 377 43.89 15.44 -10.63
CA GLU A 377 43.86 16.64 -11.47
C GLU A 377 43.49 17.90 -10.70
N TYR A 378 42.50 17.79 -9.79
CA TYR A 378 42.13 18.90 -8.92
C TYR A 378 43.28 19.29 -7.98
N ARG A 379 44.01 18.31 -7.41
CA ARG A 379 45.19 18.53 -6.57
C ARG A 379 46.31 19.25 -7.31
N ILE A 380 46.64 18.75 -8.51
CA ILE A 380 47.68 19.36 -9.38
C ILE A 380 47.29 20.77 -9.80
N ALA A 381 46.00 21.01 -10.14
CA ALA A 381 45.52 22.34 -10.51
C ALA A 381 45.60 23.35 -9.34
N LEU A 382 45.36 22.89 -8.11
CA LEU A 382 45.55 23.69 -6.89
C LEU A 382 47.03 24.07 -6.71
N GLU A 383 47.94 23.12 -6.84
CA GLU A 383 49.40 23.36 -6.68
C GLU A 383 49.92 24.32 -7.74
N LYS A 384 49.41 24.20 -9.00
CA LYS A 384 49.81 25.05 -10.10
C LYS A 384 49.07 26.39 -10.16
N LYS A 385 48.13 26.68 -9.22
CA LYS A 385 47.28 27.85 -9.20
C LYS A 385 46.53 28.11 -10.53
N ASN A 386 46.15 27.06 -11.22
CA ASN A 386 45.42 27.13 -12.49
C ASN A 386 43.90 27.03 -12.18
N GLU A 387 43.24 28.21 -12.14
CA GLU A 387 41.84 28.31 -11.77
C GLU A 387 40.90 27.63 -12.79
N GLU A 388 41.24 27.61 -14.09
CA GLU A 388 40.43 26.97 -15.11
C GLU A 388 40.46 25.44 -15.02
N ALA A 389 41.65 24.87 -14.85
CA ALA A 389 41.83 23.43 -14.62
C ALA A 389 41.22 22.98 -13.30
N LYS A 390 41.33 23.78 -12.25
CA LYS A 390 40.70 23.55 -10.96
C LYS A 390 39.19 23.51 -11.07
N LYS A 391 38.58 24.48 -11.78
CA LYS A 391 37.12 24.54 -11.98
C LYS A 391 36.64 23.30 -12.72
N LYS A 392 37.30 22.92 -13.82
CA LYS A 392 36.95 21.75 -14.61
C LYS A 392 37.05 20.44 -13.81
N ALA A 393 38.12 20.22 -13.09
CA ALA A 393 38.30 19.02 -12.26
C ALA A 393 37.31 18.97 -11.10
N LYS A 394 36.93 20.13 -10.54
CA LYS A 394 35.90 20.21 -9.52
C LYS A 394 34.50 19.87 -10.08
N GLU A 395 34.16 20.37 -11.24
CA GLU A 395 32.89 20.07 -11.91
C GLU A 395 32.78 18.55 -12.19
N GLU A 396 33.85 17.89 -12.61
CA GLU A 396 33.86 16.43 -12.82
C GLU A 396 33.74 15.65 -11.50
N LEU A 397 34.42 16.09 -10.45
CA LEU A 397 34.26 15.49 -9.11
C LEU A 397 32.83 15.63 -8.59
N ASP A 398 32.25 16.83 -8.68
CA ASP A 398 30.88 17.10 -8.24
C ASP A 398 29.88 16.28 -9.04
N ALA A 399 30.07 16.10 -10.35
CA ALA A 399 29.22 15.26 -11.20
C ALA A 399 29.30 13.77 -10.81
N LEU A 400 30.50 13.26 -10.52
CA LEU A 400 30.68 11.86 -10.09
C LEU A 400 30.09 11.60 -8.68
N VAL A 401 30.19 12.57 -7.79
CA VAL A 401 29.58 12.50 -6.45
C VAL A 401 28.06 12.55 -6.56
N LEU A 402 27.52 13.41 -7.41
CA LEU A 402 26.08 13.51 -7.66
C LEU A 402 25.51 12.21 -8.25
N PHE A 403 26.19 11.63 -9.25
CA PHE A 403 25.82 10.34 -9.82
C PHE A 403 25.76 9.20 -8.80
N LYS A 404 26.67 9.22 -7.80
CA LYS A 404 26.62 8.25 -6.69
C LYS A 404 25.40 8.48 -5.77
N ALA A 405 24.93 9.72 -5.65
CA ALA A 405 23.82 10.09 -4.77
C ALA A 405 22.45 9.80 -5.41
N ASP A 406 22.36 9.94 -6.76
CA ASP A 406 21.18 9.60 -7.55
C ASP A 406 21.01 8.06 -7.67
#